data_3fdc2e8a7fd81d692224536834f6e56d
#
_entry.id   3fdc2e8a7fd81d692224536834f6e56d
#
_cell.length_a   1.000
_cell.length_b   1.000
_cell.length_c   1.000
_cell.angle_alpha   90.00
_cell.angle_beta   90.00
_cell.angle_gamma   90.00
#
_symmetry.space_group_name_H-M   'P 1'
#
loop_
_entity.id
_entity.type
_entity.pdbx_description
1 polymer ?
#
loop_
_entity_poly.entity_id
_entity_poly.type
_entity_poly.pdbx_seq_one_letter_code
_entity_poly.pdbx_strand_id
1 'polypeptide(L)'
;MRAEPWQKAEVPGPLKASVITKPEVVVAMVRRARRPLLIVGPEASQAGLGDRRLIDYAVLIAKAGKMGVVATAQTVGEFLKKGFQGAVWMPAMDIANRLCDPGWKGLDGAGRYDLVLVGGIHYYVEWVILSALKHFAPSLKTVSLDRFYQPHATWSFPNLKVEEWLKQLDLVVSGLEKTGG
;
A
#
# COMPACT_ATOMS: atom_id res chain seq x y z
N MET A 1 -9.24 -5.29 -27.81
CA MET A 1 -9.53 -4.33 -26.74
C MET A 1 -8.96 -4.93 -25.45
N ARG A 2 -8.06 -4.24 -24.73
CA ARG A 2 -7.53 -4.74 -23.44
C ARG A 2 -8.68 -4.63 -22.44
N ALA A 3 -9.04 -5.73 -21.76
CA ALA A 3 -10.11 -5.71 -20.77
C ALA A 3 -9.77 -4.73 -19.63
N GLU A 4 -10.73 -3.92 -19.24
CA GLU A 4 -10.54 -3.02 -18.11
C GLU A 4 -10.40 -3.83 -16.81
N PRO A 5 -9.54 -3.42 -15.87
CA PRO A 5 -9.25 -4.20 -14.66
C PRO A 5 -10.49 -4.59 -13.85
N TRP A 6 -11.44 -3.69 -13.72
CA TRP A 6 -12.68 -3.91 -12.95
C TRP A 6 -13.66 -4.90 -13.59
N GLN A 7 -13.48 -5.30 -14.84
CA GLN A 7 -14.34 -6.30 -15.48
C GLN A 7 -14.17 -7.71 -14.87
N LYS A 8 -13.07 -7.91 -14.12
CA LYS A 8 -12.78 -9.16 -13.43
C LYS A 8 -12.75 -9.00 -11.90
N ALA A 9 -13.02 -7.81 -11.40
CA ALA A 9 -13.12 -7.51 -9.97
C ALA A 9 -14.59 -7.38 -9.57
N GLU A 10 -14.87 -7.48 -8.27
CA GLU A 10 -16.19 -7.18 -7.75
C GLU A 10 -16.58 -5.72 -8.03
N VAL A 11 -17.88 -5.49 -8.25
CA VAL A 11 -18.40 -4.15 -8.56
C VAL A 11 -18.29 -3.26 -7.31
N PRO A 12 -17.44 -2.23 -7.31
CA PRO A 12 -17.19 -1.41 -6.13
C PRO A 12 -18.21 -0.28 -5.92
N GLY A 13 -19.31 -0.29 -6.68
CA GLY A 13 -20.26 0.82 -6.76
C GLY A 13 -19.75 1.92 -7.72
N PRO A 14 -20.34 3.15 -7.65
CA PRO A 14 -20.04 4.22 -8.61
C PRO A 14 -18.60 4.73 -8.53
N LEU A 15 -17.97 4.67 -7.35
CA LEU A 15 -16.57 5.06 -7.16
C LEU A 15 -15.68 3.82 -7.15
N LYS A 16 -14.78 3.73 -8.10
CA LYS A 16 -13.77 2.68 -8.23
C LYS A 16 -12.37 3.27 -8.31
N ALA A 17 -11.37 2.44 -8.01
CA ALA A 17 -9.98 2.85 -8.04
C ALA A 17 -9.56 3.36 -9.43
N SER A 18 -8.83 4.46 -9.44
CA SER A 18 -8.08 4.89 -10.62
C SER A 18 -6.94 3.92 -10.91
N VAL A 19 -6.77 3.56 -12.18
CA VAL A 19 -5.70 2.64 -12.58
C VAL A 19 -4.35 3.35 -12.62
N ILE A 20 -3.37 2.79 -11.94
CA ILE A 20 -1.98 3.24 -12.02
C ILE A 20 -1.41 2.75 -13.36
N THR A 21 -1.36 3.65 -14.33
CA THR A 21 -0.74 3.40 -15.64
C THR A 21 0.72 3.83 -15.67
N LYS A 22 1.10 4.73 -14.77
CA LYS A 22 2.46 5.27 -14.61
C LYS A 22 2.84 5.25 -13.13
N PRO A 23 3.97 4.62 -12.74
CA PRO A 23 4.39 4.52 -11.34
C PRO A 23 4.69 5.87 -10.69
N GLU A 24 4.96 6.91 -11.49
CA GLU A 24 5.17 8.29 -11.03
C GLU A 24 3.96 8.84 -10.26
N VAL A 25 2.77 8.30 -10.49
CA VAL A 25 1.57 8.64 -9.71
C VAL A 25 1.78 8.30 -8.23
N VAL A 26 2.29 7.09 -7.94
CA VAL A 26 2.57 6.65 -6.56
C VAL A 26 3.64 7.54 -5.94
N VAL A 27 4.73 7.82 -6.68
CA VAL A 27 5.80 8.73 -6.25
C VAL A 27 5.26 10.11 -5.90
N ALA A 28 4.43 10.68 -6.78
CA ALA A 28 3.83 12.00 -6.55
C ALA A 28 2.89 12.02 -5.33
N MET A 29 2.14 10.94 -5.10
CA MET A 29 1.26 10.83 -3.94
C MET A 29 2.06 10.77 -2.64
N VAL A 30 3.09 9.93 -2.57
CA VAL A 30 3.97 9.83 -1.39
C VAL A 30 4.64 11.17 -1.08
N ARG A 31 5.14 11.87 -2.11
CA ARG A 31 5.80 13.18 -1.93
C ARG A 31 4.87 14.29 -1.45
N ARG A 32 3.61 14.26 -1.87
CA ARG A 32 2.60 15.26 -1.47
C ARG A 32 1.97 14.96 -0.12
N ALA A 33 2.05 13.72 0.35
CA ALA A 33 1.51 13.32 1.61
C ALA A 33 2.27 13.98 2.76
N ARG A 34 1.54 14.49 3.72
CA ARG A 34 2.09 15.04 4.97
C ARG A 34 2.45 13.93 5.95
N ARG A 35 1.62 12.90 5.98
CA ARG A 35 1.76 11.76 6.90
C ARG A 35 1.39 10.46 6.18
N PRO A 36 2.31 9.91 5.39
CA PRO A 36 2.08 8.64 4.72
C PRO A 36 2.28 7.46 5.68
N LEU A 37 1.46 6.42 5.52
CA LEU A 37 1.55 5.14 6.21
C LEU A 37 1.67 4.01 5.19
N LEU A 38 2.47 3.01 5.50
CA LEU A 38 2.55 1.77 4.74
C LEU A 38 2.04 0.61 5.59
N ILE A 39 1.08 -0.16 5.08
CA ILE A 39 0.55 -1.37 5.71
C ILE A 39 1.00 -2.57 4.88
N VAL A 40 1.68 -3.52 5.52
CA VAL A 40 2.25 -4.68 4.84
C VAL A 40 1.78 -5.97 5.48
N GLY A 41 1.24 -6.85 4.66
CA GLY A 41 0.75 -8.16 5.06
C GLY A 41 1.74 -9.30 4.83
N PRO A 42 1.40 -10.51 5.29
CA PRO A 42 2.30 -11.66 5.28
C PRO A 42 2.61 -12.18 3.86
N GLU A 43 1.73 -11.93 2.88
CA GLU A 43 1.96 -12.35 1.49
C GLU A 43 3.13 -11.58 0.85
N ALA A 44 3.52 -10.42 1.40
CA ALA A 44 4.64 -9.63 0.88
C ALA A 44 5.97 -10.40 0.86
N SER A 45 6.14 -11.36 1.77
CA SER A 45 7.33 -12.22 1.83
C SER A 45 7.34 -13.32 0.76
N GLN A 46 6.20 -13.57 0.12
CA GLN A 46 6.03 -14.61 -0.91
C GLN A 46 5.81 -13.99 -2.30
N ALA A 47 5.13 -12.84 -2.36
CA ALA A 47 4.80 -12.16 -3.61
C ALA A 47 6.06 -11.60 -4.28
N GLY A 48 6.42 -12.15 -5.45
CA GLY A 48 7.58 -11.74 -6.21
C GLY A 48 8.07 -12.81 -7.18
N LEU A 49 9.31 -12.66 -7.62
CA LEU A 49 9.99 -13.59 -8.53
C LEU A 49 11.46 -13.72 -8.12
N GLY A 50 11.93 -14.94 -7.92
CA GLY A 50 13.28 -15.19 -7.42
C GLY A 50 13.49 -14.57 -6.04
N ASP A 51 14.56 -13.81 -5.90
CA ASP A 51 14.90 -13.12 -4.64
C ASP A 51 14.23 -11.74 -4.48
N ARG A 52 13.49 -11.30 -5.51
CA ARG A 52 12.80 -10.01 -5.52
C ARG A 52 11.37 -10.18 -5.02
N ARG A 53 11.11 -9.75 -3.80
CA ARG A 53 9.83 -9.87 -3.11
C ARG A 53 9.24 -8.52 -2.78
N LEU A 54 7.92 -8.44 -2.65
CA LEU A 54 7.23 -7.20 -2.27
C LEU A 54 7.77 -6.61 -0.96
N ILE A 55 8.17 -7.46 -0.01
CA ILE A 55 8.75 -7.01 1.25
C ILE A 55 10.04 -6.19 1.06
N ASP A 56 10.86 -6.50 0.04
CA ASP A 56 12.07 -5.73 -0.27
C ASP A 56 11.72 -4.32 -0.71
N TYR A 57 10.76 -4.22 -1.61
CA TYR A 57 10.22 -2.94 -2.06
C TYR A 57 9.53 -2.15 -0.95
N ALA A 58 8.78 -2.83 -0.08
CA ALA A 58 8.12 -2.20 1.05
C ALA A 58 9.13 -1.51 1.98
N VAL A 59 10.26 -2.17 2.27
CA VAL A 59 11.35 -1.57 3.06
C VAL A 59 11.96 -0.35 2.36
N LEU A 60 12.24 -0.44 1.06
CA LEU A 60 12.81 0.67 0.29
C LEU A 60 11.85 1.85 0.20
N ILE A 61 10.58 1.60 -0.10
CA ILE A 61 9.52 2.62 -0.18
C ILE A 61 9.34 3.30 1.19
N ALA A 62 9.30 2.52 2.27
CA ALA A 62 9.16 3.06 3.63
C ALA A 62 10.32 3.98 4.01
N LYS A 63 11.57 3.58 3.70
CA LYS A 63 12.78 4.40 3.94
C LYS A 63 12.76 5.67 3.10
N ALA A 64 12.60 5.54 1.79
CA ALA A 64 12.64 6.67 0.86
C ALA A 64 11.48 7.65 1.08
N GLY A 65 10.30 7.14 1.40
CA GLY A 65 9.10 7.94 1.68
C GLY A 65 8.99 8.44 3.12
N LYS A 66 9.93 8.10 4.02
CA LYS A 66 9.88 8.40 5.47
C LYS A 66 8.54 8.05 6.10
N MET A 67 8.02 6.87 5.77
CA MET A 67 6.68 6.44 6.12
C MET A 67 6.63 5.76 7.50
N GLY A 68 5.53 5.95 8.23
CA GLY A 68 5.14 5.01 9.28
C GLY A 68 4.87 3.64 8.67
N VAL A 69 5.18 2.56 9.38
CA VAL A 69 4.94 1.19 8.89
C VAL A 69 4.14 0.41 9.90
N VAL A 70 3.05 -0.20 9.44
CA VAL A 70 2.33 -1.26 10.15
C VAL A 70 2.58 -2.57 9.42
N ALA A 71 3.13 -3.53 10.14
CA ALA A 71 3.36 -4.88 9.65
C ALA A 71 2.40 -5.84 10.35
N THR A 72 1.57 -6.55 9.56
CA THR A 72 0.58 -7.49 10.11
C THR A 72 1.19 -8.89 10.26
N ALA A 73 0.60 -9.72 11.12
CA ALA A 73 1.07 -11.08 11.41
C ALA A 73 2.58 -11.13 11.73
N GLN A 74 3.34 -12.05 11.11
CA GLN A 74 4.79 -12.21 11.36
C GLN A 74 5.67 -11.24 10.54
N THR A 75 5.07 -10.34 9.77
CA THR A 75 5.79 -9.48 8.80
C THR A 75 6.76 -8.51 9.47
N VAL A 76 6.54 -8.16 10.75
CA VAL A 76 7.50 -7.35 11.53
C VAL A 76 8.90 -7.99 11.53
N GLY A 77 8.98 -9.31 11.73
CA GLY A 77 10.24 -10.04 11.71
C GLY A 77 10.98 -9.91 10.38
N GLU A 78 10.26 -9.85 9.27
CA GLU A 78 10.85 -9.66 7.94
C GLU A 78 11.42 -8.24 7.77
N PHE A 79 10.74 -7.22 8.28
CA PHE A 79 11.27 -5.85 8.31
C PHE A 79 12.56 -5.76 9.13
N LEU A 80 12.59 -6.40 10.31
CA LEU A 80 13.77 -6.43 11.18
C LEU A 80 14.96 -7.11 10.50
N LYS A 81 14.75 -8.28 9.86
CA LYS A 81 15.80 -8.98 9.08
C LYS A 81 16.39 -8.13 7.97
N LYS A 82 15.59 -7.19 7.40
CA LYS A 82 16.01 -6.26 6.34
C LYS A 82 16.51 -4.92 6.87
N GLY A 83 16.79 -4.83 8.17
CA GLY A 83 17.37 -3.63 8.81
C GLY A 83 16.41 -2.44 8.88
N PHE A 84 15.10 -2.70 9.00
CA PHE A 84 14.10 -1.67 9.26
C PHE A 84 13.45 -1.89 10.62
N GLN A 85 13.75 -1.03 11.59
CA GLN A 85 13.31 -1.16 12.99
C GLN A 85 12.03 -0.38 13.32
N GLY A 86 11.51 0.43 12.38
CA GLY A 86 10.37 1.31 12.61
C GLY A 86 9.00 0.67 12.34
N ALA A 87 8.93 -0.64 12.06
CA ALA A 87 7.68 -1.32 11.81
C ALA A 87 6.94 -1.65 13.11
N VAL A 88 5.68 -1.22 13.23
CA VAL A 88 4.79 -1.51 14.35
C VAL A 88 3.94 -2.72 14.00
N TRP A 89 3.88 -3.72 14.89
CA TRP A 89 2.96 -4.84 14.73
C TRP A 89 1.53 -4.41 15.04
N MET A 90 0.60 -4.73 14.15
CA MET A 90 -0.83 -4.53 14.38
C MET A 90 -1.66 -5.46 13.49
N PRO A 91 -2.76 -6.07 14.00
CA PRO A 91 -3.68 -6.81 13.14
C PRO A 91 -4.27 -5.94 12.03
N ALA A 92 -4.48 -6.54 10.86
CA ALA A 92 -4.95 -5.81 9.68
C ALA A 92 -6.30 -5.09 9.91
N MET A 93 -7.23 -5.73 10.61
CA MET A 93 -8.51 -5.11 10.93
C MET A 93 -8.42 -4.06 12.03
N ASP A 94 -7.46 -4.16 12.96
CA ASP A 94 -7.25 -3.14 13.99
C ASP A 94 -6.75 -1.83 13.38
N ILE A 95 -5.73 -1.89 12.52
CA ILE A 95 -5.26 -0.69 11.82
C ILE A 95 -6.36 -0.08 10.93
N ALA A 96 -7.19 -0.89 10.26
CA ALA A 96 -8.31 -0.40 9.47
C ALA A 96 -9.33 0.37 10.35
N ASN A 97 -9.72 -0.19 11.50
CA ASN A 97 -10.63 0.45 12.42
C ASN A 97 -10.08 1.77 12.98
N ARG A 98 -8.78 1.77 13.34
CA ARG A 98 -8.11 3.00 13.82
C ARG A 98 -8.06 4.09 12.76
N LEU A 99 -7.80 3.74 11.51
CA LEU A 99 -7.81 4.70 10.39
C LEU A 99 -9.20 5.28 10.11
N CYS A 100 -10.27 4.51 10.40
CA CYS A 100 -11.65 4.99 10.32
C CYS A 100 -12.05 5.88 11.51
N ASP A 101 -11.36 5.77 12.66
CA ASP A 101 -11.65 6.57 13.85
C ASP A 101 -11.14 8.01 13.67
N PRO A 102 -12.02 9.04 13.67
CA PRO A 102 -11.60 10.43 13.57
C PRO A 102 -10.79 10.91 14.78
N GLY A 103 -10.91 10.25 15.92
CA GLY A 103 -10.18 10.56 17.15
C GLY A 103 -8.76 10.00 17.19
N TRP A 104 -8.44 9.03 16.34
CA TRP A 104 -7.11 8.43 16.34
C TRP A 104 -6.04 9.35 15.77
N LYS A 105 -4.97 9.53 16.53
CA LYS A 105 -3.87 10.46 16.21
C LYS A 105 -2.61 9.76 15.64
N GLY A 106 -2.79 8.61 15.00
CA GLY A 106 -1.66 7.89 14.39
C GLY A 106 -0.84 7.07 15.38
N LEU A 107 0.18 6.39 14.89
CA LEU A 107 1.05 5.52 15.68
C LEU A 107 1.90 6.28 16.70
N ASP A 108 2.21 7.53 16.42
CA ASP A 108 3.09 8.42 17.17
C ASP A 108 2.34 9.55 17.92
N GLY A 109 1.02 9.56 17.83
CA GLY A 109 0.19 10.61 18.43
C GLY A 109 0.25 11.97 17.71
N ALA A 110 0.96 12.10 16.60
CA ALA A 110 1.20 13.36 15.91
C ALA A 110 0.09 13.75 14.90
N GLY A 111 -0.97 12.95 14.77
CA GLY A 111 -2.11 13.26 13.93
C GLY A 111 -2.50 12.15 12.96
N ARG A 112 -3.57 12.41 12.20
CA ARG A 112 -4.11 11.44 11.24
C ARG A 112 -3.20 11.29 10.02
N TYR A 113 -3.20 10.11 9.43
CA TYR A 113 -2.57 9.87 8.12
C TYR A 113 -3.45 10.42 7.00
N ASP A 114 -2.82 10.90 5.93
CA ASP A 114 -3.49 11.42 4.74
C ASP A 114 -3.29 10.54 3.50
N LEU A 115 -2.33 9.62 3.58
CA LEU A 115 -2.07 8.60 2.56
C LEU A 115 -1.77 7.26 3.22
N VAL A 116 -2.37 6.20 2.71
CA VAL A 116 -2.06 4.82 3.08
C VAL A 116 -1.70 4.02 1.84
N LEU A 117 -0.52 3.41 1.84
CA LEU A 117 -0.14 2.36 0.89
C LEU A 117 -0.40 1.01 1.55
N VAL A 118 -0.95 0.07 0.80
CA VAL A 118 -1.24 -1.29 1.27
C VAL A 118 -0.62 -2.29 0.31
N GLY A 119 -0.05 -3.37 0.82
CA GLY A 119 0.43 -4.46 -0.03
C GLY A 119 0.74 -5.74 0.73
N GLY A 120 0.65 -6.88 0.04
CA GLY A 120 0.92 -8.19 0.59
C GLY A 120 -0.09 -8.67 1.62
N ILE A 121 -1.29 -8.13 1.63
CA ILE A 121 -2.43 -8.62 2.39
C ILE A 121 -3.25 -9.53 1.46
N HIS A 122 -3.83 -10.60 2.01
CA HIS A 122 -4.73 -11.47 1.24
C HIS A 122 -5.81 -10.64 0.54
N TYR A 123 -6.04 -10.88 -0.76
CA TYR A 123 -6.85 -10.04 -1.64
C TYR A 123 -8.19 -9.60 -1.03
N TYR A 124 -8.99 -10.55 -0.51
CA TYR A 124 -10.31 -10.22 0.06
C TYR A 124 -10.24 -9.48 1.40
N VAL A 125 -9.19 -9.69 2.19
CA VAL A 125 -8.97 -8.93 3.43
C VAL A 125 -8.60 -7.49 3.09
N GLU A 126 -7.71 -7.28 2.13
CA GLU A 126 -7.38 -5.95 1.61
C GLU A 126 -8.61 -5.26 1.03
N TRP A 127 -9.43 -5.99 0.27
CA TRP A 127 -10.68 -5.51 -0.30
C TRP A 127 -11.62 -4.96 0.79
N VAL A 128 -11.82 -5.72 1.89
CA VAL A 128 -12.67 -5.30 3.03
C VAL A 128 -12.08 -4.05 3.71
N ILE A 129 -10.77 -4.02 3.95
CA ILE A 129 -10.09 -2.87 4.56
C ILE A 129 -10.27 -1.63 3.70
N LEU A 130 -9.97 -1.72 2.41
CA LEU A 130 -10.09 -0.59 1.48
C LEU A 130 -11.53 -0.12 1.32
N SER A 131 -12.51 -1.05 1.35
CA SER A 131 -13.94 -0.72 1.38
C SER A 131 -14.30 0.07 2.63
N ALA A 132 -13.86 -0.36 3.81
CA ALA A 132 -14.08 0.36 5.06
C ALA A 132 -13.46 1.78 5.02
N LEU A 133 -12.20 1.89 4.58
CA LEU A 133 -11.51 3.20 4.48
C LEU A 133 -12.21 4.13 3.50
N LYS A 134 -12.67 3.61 2.36
CA LYS A 134 -13.41 4.38 1.35
C LYS A 134 -14.70 5.00 1.91
N HIS A 135 -15.41 4.28 2.76
CA HIS A 135 -16.72 4.71 3.28
C HIS A 135 -16.60 5.51 4.59
N PHE A 136 -15.67 5.14 5.46
CA PHE A 136 -15.58 5.72 6.82
C PHE A 136 -14.39 6.68 7.01
N ALA A 137 -13.45 6.73 6.05
CA ALA A 137 -12.33 7.68 6.05
C ALA A 137 -12.18 8.37 4.67
N PRO A 138 -13.20 9.06 4.15
CA PRO A 138 -13.23 9.54 2.76
C PRO A 138 -12.15 10.57 2.41
N SER A 139 -11.56 11.23 3.39
CA SER A 139 -10.42 12.15 3.19
C SER A 139 -9.08 11.43 3.04
N LEU A 140 -8.99 10.15 3.46
CA LEU A 140 -7.79 9.35 3.38
C LEU A 140 -7.62 8.82 1.95
N LYS A 141 -6.45 9.06 1.36
CA LYS A 141 -6.11 8.46 0.07
C LYS A 141 -5.47 7.11 0.27
N THR A 142 -5.80 6.15 -0.58
CA THR A 142 -5.29 4.78 -0.50
C THR A 142 -4.68 4.34 -1.82
N VAL A 143 -3.56 3.61 -1.75
CA VAL A 143 -2.88 3.01 -2.90
C VAL A 143 -2.67 1.53 -2.62
N SER A 144 -3.17 0.66 -3.47
CA SER A 144 -2.79 -0.75 -3.46
C SER A 144 -1.50 -0.93 -4.25
N LEU A 145 -0.50 -1.53 -3.61
CA LEU A 145 0.79 -1.87 -4.21
C LEU A 145 0.79 -3.27 -4.84
N ASP A 146 -0.24 -4.07 -4.61
CA ASP A 146 -0.33 -5.42 -5.14
C ASP A 146 -0.57 -5.44 -6.64
N ARG A 147 -0.21 -6.55 -7.28
CA ARG A 147 -0.31 -6.72 -8.73
C ARG A 147 -1.73 -6.93 -9.25
N PHE A 148 -2.67 -7.20 -8.35
CA PHE A 148 -4.08 -7.38 -8.67
C PHE A 148 -4.85 -6.10 -8.36
N TYR A 149 -5.80 -5.79 -9.22
CA TYR A 149 -6.61 -4.59 -9.08
C TYR A 149 -7.51 -4.64 -7.85
N GLN A 150 -7.39 -3.64 -6.99
CA GLN A 150 -8.21 -3.43 -5.79
C GLN A 150 -9.22 -2.30 -6.01
N PRO A 151 -10.50 -2.63 -6.26
CA PRO A 151 -11.48 -1.65 -6.73
C PRO A 151 -11.85 -0.58 -5.70
N HIS A 152 -11.62 -0.83 -4.42
CA HIS A 152 -11.93 0.10 -3.33
C HIS A 152 -10.78 1.05 -2.97
N ALA A 153 -9.60 0.85 -3.50
CA ALA A 153 -8.50 1.81 -3.34
C ALA A 153 -8.81 3.15 -4.05
N THR A 154 -8.12 4.20 -3.70
CA THR A 154 -8.12 5.43 -4.51
C THR A 154 -7.35 5.19 -5.81
N TRP A 155 -6.20 4.48 -5.72
CA TRP A 155 -5.37 4.08 -6.85
C TRP A 155 -4.92 2.64 -6.69
N SER A 156 -4.92 1.88 -7.77
CA SER A 156 -4.46 0.49 -7.79
C SER A 156 -3.76 0.19 -9.10
N PHE A 157 -2.74 -0.68 -9.05
CA PHE A 157 -2.22 -1.27 -10.27
C PHE A 157 -3.33 -2.07 -10.97
N PRO A 158 -3.29 -2.18 -12.31
CA PRO A 158 -4.13 -3.13 -13.03
C PRO A 158 -3.67 -4.56 -12.74
N ASN A 159 -4.41 -5.56 -13.24
CA ASN A 159 -3.94 -6.95 -13.16
C ASN A 159 -2.68 -7.13 -14.00
N LEU A 160 -1.51 -7.18 -13.34
CA LEU A 160 -0.20 -7.26 -13.97
C LEU A 160 0.41 -8.66 -13.86
N LYS A 161 1.23 -9.04 -14.84
CA LYS A 161 2.17 -10.15 -14.67
C LYS A 161 3.22 -9.76 -13.63
N VAL A 162 3.80 -10.77 -12.96
CA VAL A 162 4.74 -10.51 -11.87
C VAL A 162 5.97 -9.72 -12.33
N GLU A 163 6.48 -9.99 -13.53
CA GLU A 163 7.64 -9.29 -14.09
C GLU A 163 7.35 -7.81 -14.39
N GLU A 164 6.16 -7.53 -14.94
CA GLU A 164 5.71 -6.16 -15.22
C GLU A 164 5.51 -5.39 -13.91
N TRP A 165 4.89 -6.03 -12.93
CA TRP A 165 4.65 -5.45 -11.62
C TRP A 165 5.95 -5.10 -10.88
N LEU A 166 6.94 -5.99 -10.86
CA LEU A 166 8.24 -5.73 -10.24
C LEU A 166 8.95 -4.54 -10.91
N LYS A 167 8.87 -4.41 -12.25
CA LYS A 167 9.39 -3.24 -12.97
C LYS A 167 8.70 -1.95 -12.53
N GLN A 168 7.37 -1.98 -12.29
CA GLN A 168 6.67 -0.80 -11.78
C GLN A 168 7.14 -0.43 -10.36
N LEU A 169 7.36 -1.42 -9.49
CA LEU A 169 7.89 -1.20 -8.14
C LEU A 169 9.31 -0.65 -8.16
N ASP A 170 10.19 -1.12 -9.08
CA ASP A 170 11.53 -0.56 -9.29
C ASP A 170 11.45 0.94 -9.62
N LEU A 171 10.53 1.32 -10.50
CA LEU A 171 10.35 2.73 -10.88
C LEU A 171 9.80 3.58 -9.73
N VAL A 172 8.91 3.03 -8.90
CA VAL A 172 8.45 3.71 -7.67
C VAL A 172 9.62 3.97 -6.72
N VAL A 173 10.41 2.94 -6.41
CA VAL A 173 11.58 3.07 -5.51
C VAL A 173 12.56 4.11 -6.08
N SER A 174 13.01 3.92 -7.32
CA SER A 174 13.95 4.84 -7.97
C SER A 174 13.42 6.28 -8.03
N GLY A 175 12.10 6.42 -8.23
CA GLY A 175 11.45 7.72 -8.21
C GLY A 175 11.49 8.38 -6.84
N LEU A 176 11.30 7.63 -5.76
CA LEU A 176 11.35 8.16 -4.39
C LEU A 176 12.78 8.52 -3.97
N GLU A 177 13.79 7.71 -4.34
CA GLU A 177 15.20 7.91 -3.98
C GLU A 177 15.83 9.14 -4.63
N LYS A 178 15.49 9.45 -5.89
CA LYS A 178 16.05 10.58 -6.67
C LYS A 178 15.84 11.96 -6.04
N THR A 179 15.14 12.07 -4.92
CA THR A 179 14.79 13.37 -4.31
C THR A 179 15.21 13.45 -2.83
N GLY A 180 15.96 12.47 -2.33
CA GLY A 180 16.51 12.45 -0.97
C GLY A 180 17.91 13.09 -0.86
N GLY A 181 18.34 13.80 -1.90
CA GLY A 181 19.59 14.56 -1.93
C GLY A 181 19.37 16.03 -1.64
#